data_24e634e46480abd092baf2e6436c0ba4
#
_entry.id   24e634e46480abd092baf2e6436c0ba4
#
_cell.length_a   1.000
_cell.length_b   1.000
_cell.length_c   1.000
_cell.angle_alpha   90.00
_cell.angle_beta   90.00
_cell.angle_gamma   90.00
#
_symmetry.space_group_name_H-M   'P 1'
#
loop_
_entity.id
_entity.type
_entity.pdbx_description
1 polymer ?
#
loop_
_entity_poly.entity_id
_entity_poly.type
_entity_poly.pdbx_seq_one_letter_code
_entity_poly.pdbx_strand_id
1 'polypeptide(L)'
;MLKVIAEQEHYLLISDGQRFTVVERRAGKFYPLCTGVRHGLDLGDETIAELISRSGSYSERDAQRRLTEVASQWRELFEHVR
;
A
#
# COMPACT_ATOMS: atom_id res chain seq x y z
N MET A 1 -15.31 -6.14 2.02
CA MET A 1 -14.41 -7.31 1.94
C MET A 1 -13.06 -6.90 1.36
N LEU A 2 -11.99 -7.23 2.03
CA LEU A 2 -10.65 -6.91 1.56
C LEU A 2 -10.28 -7.73 0.32
N LYS A 3 -9.75 -7.04 -0.70
CA LYS A 3 -9.19 -7.69 -1.89
C LYS A 3 -7.81 -7.11 -2.16
N VAL A 4 -6.87 -7.99 -2.48
CA VAL A 4 -5.56 -7.59 -3.00
C VAL A 4 -5.65 -7.60 -4.51
N ILE A 5 -5.52 -6.43 -5.13
CA ILE A 5 -5.69 -6.27 -6.57
C ILE A 5 -4.38 -6.47 -7.32
N ALA A 6 -3.28 -5.94 -6.77
CA ALA A 6 -1.98 -6.02 -7.42
C ALA A 6 -0.87 -5.89 -6.38
N GLU A 7 0.33 -6.33 -6.75
CA GLU A 7 1.51 -6.23 -5.90
C GLU A 7 2.71 -5.89 -6.79
N GLN A 8 3.51 -4.92 -6.35
CA GLN A 8 4.80 -4.59 -6.97
C GLN A 8 5.80 -4.29 -5.87
N GLU A 9 6.95 -4.97 -5.91
CA GLU A 9 7.99 -4.85 -4.90
C GLU A 9 7.42 -5.16 -3.51
N HIS A 10 7.49 -4.21 -2.57
CA HIS A 10 6.95 -4.36 -1.21
C HIS A 10 5.59 -3.70 -1.04
N TYR A 11 4.93 -3.34 -2.14
CA TYR A 11 3.69 -2.55 -2.09
C TYR A 11 2.52 -3.35 -2.64
N LEU A 12 1.37 -3.16 -2.01
CA LEU A 12 0.12 -3.81 -2.39
C LEU A 12 -0.93 -2.76 -2.71
N LEU A 13 -1.69 -2.99 -3.76
CA LEU A 13 -2.92 -2.26 -4.02
C LEU A 13 -4.07 -3.08 -3.46
N ILE A 14 -4.78 -2.52 -2.50
CA ILE A 14 -5.89 -3.19 -1.82
C ILE A 14 -7.19 -2.42 -1.99
N SER A 15 -8.31 -3.10 -1.81
CA SER A 15 -9.63 -2.51 -1.98
C SER A 15 -10.63 -3.12 -1.00
N ASP A 16 -11.62 -2.33 -0.61
CA ASP A 16 -12.79 -2.82 0.15
C ASP A 16 -13.98 -3.11 -0.78
N GLY A 17 -13.78 -3.01 -2.09
CA GLY A 17 -14.81 -3.16 -3.11
C GLY A 17 -15.31 -1.84 -3.68
N GLN A 18 -15.04 -0.72 -3.02
CA GLN A 18 -15.46 0.61 -3.46
C GLN A 18 -14.29 1.58 -3.53
N ARG A 19 -13.40 1.50 -2.55
CA ARG A 19 -12.23 2.38 -2.46
C ARG A 19 -10.97 1.58 -2.68
N PHE A 20 -9.91 2.25 -3.11
CA PHE A 20 -8.62 1.63 -3.39
C PHE A 20 -7.52 2.41 -2.69
N THR A 21 -6.50 1.71 -2.22
CA THR A 21 -5.32 2.35 -1.65
C THR A 21 -4.09 1.49 -1.87
N VAL A 22 -2.92 2.07 -1.60
CA VAL A 22 -1.64 1.37 -1.70
C VAL A 22 -1.01 1.34 -0.31
N VAL A 23 -0.53 0.17 0.09
CA VAL A 23 0.12 -0.03 1.38
C VAL A 23 1.47 -0.71 1.18
N GLU A 24 2.33 -0.59 2.17
CA GLU A 24 3.65 -1.25 2.18
C GLU A 24 3.60 -2.50 3.04
N ARG A 25 4.27 -3.55 2.58
CA ARG A 25 4.42 -4.79 3.36
C ARG A 25 5.86 -4.90 3.84
N ARG A 26 6.03 -5.06 5.16
CA ARG A 26 7.34 -5.31 5.79
C ARG A 26 7.18 -6.34 6.89
N ALA A 27 8.02 -7.39 6.86
CA ALA A 27 8.07 -8.41 7.91
C ALA A 27 6.70 -9.01 8.25
N GLY A 28 5.85 -9.23 7.23
CA GLY A 28 4.53 -9.81 7.42
C GLY A 28 3.47 -8.85 7.93
N LYS A 29 3.80 -7.57 8.10
CA LYS A 29 2.86 -6.54 8.52
C LYS A 29 2.66 -5.50 7.42
N PHE A 30 1.54 -4.81 7.47
CA PHE A 30 1.15 -3.84 6.46
C PHE A 30 1.12 -2.43 7.05
N TYR A 31 1.70 -1.49 6.32
CA TYR A 31 1.89 -0.11 6.76
C TYR A 31 1.23 0.84 5.77
N PRO A 32 0.44 1.81 6.26
CA PRO A 32 -0.08 2.86 5.38
C PRO A 32 1.07 3.69 4.81
N LEU A 33 0.88 4.22 3.60
CA LEU A 33 1.85 5.13 2.98
C LEU A 33 1.69 6.52 3.56
N CYS A 34 2.13 6.71 4.79
CA CYS A 34 2.17 8.01 5.43
C CYS A 34 3.33 8.06 6.41
N THR A 35 3.80 9.27 6.70
CA THR A 35 4.91 9.45 7.64
C THR A 35 4.45 9.22 9.07
N GLY A 36 5.36 8.71 9.91
CA GLY A 36 5.13 8.58 11.34
C GLY A 36 4.42 7.31 11.79
N VAL A 37 4.05 6.42 10.88
CA VAL A 37 3.43 5.14 11.26
C VAL A 37 4.52 4.19 11.74
N ARG A 38 4.37 3.71 12.97
CA ARG A 38 5.37 2.84 13.61
C ARG A 38 4.91 1.41 13.80
N HIS A 39 3.60 1.16 13.71
CA HIS A 39 3.05 -0.16 13.98
C HIS A 39 2.41 -0.72 12.71
N GLY A 40 2.83 -1.91 12.34
CA GLY A 40 2.21 -2.63 11.24
C GLY A 40 0.89 -3.24 11.64
N LEU A 41 -0.01 -3.38 10.69
CA LEU A 41 -1.33 -3.97 10.88
C LEU A 41 -1.37 -5.32 10.19
N ASP A 42 -2.21 -6.22 10.71
CA ASP A 42 -2.50 -7.47 10.03
C ASP A 42 -3.51 -7.17 8.91
N LEU A 43 -3.26 -7.75 7.73
CA LEU A 43 -4.14 -7.53 6.59
C LEU A 43 -5.44 -8.31 6.78
N GLY A 44 -6.55 -7.59 6.89
CA GLY A 44 -7.86 -8.19 7.10
C GLY A 44 -8.96 -7.17 6.94
N ASP A 45 -10.21 -7.63 6.98
CA ASP A 45 -11.36 -6.77 6.77
C ASP A 45 -11.47 -5.68 7.84
N GLU A 46 -11.08 -5.97 9.08
CA GLU A 46 -11.16 -5.01 10.17
C GLU A 46 -10.10 -3.91 10.10
N THR A 47 -9.03 -4.11 9.35
CA THR A 47 -7.96 -3.12 9.22
C THR A 47 -8.02 -2.32 7.91
N ILE A 48 -8.85 -2.75 6.96
CA ILE A 48 -8.91 -2.11 5.64
C ILE A 48 -9.32 -0.65 5.72
N ALA A 49 -10.30 -0.32 6.55
CA ALA A 49 -10.77 1.05 6.70
C ALA A 49 -9.67 1.96 7.26
N GLU A 50 -8.90 1.46 8.23
CA GLU A 50 -7.78 2.21 8.80
C GLU A 50 -6.66 2.42 7.79
N LEU A 51 -6.32 1.37 7.03
CA LEU A 51 -5.29 1.47 5.99
C LEU A 51 -5.69 2.48 4.92
N ILE A 52 -6.95 2.47 4.48
CA ILE A 52 -7.45 3.42 3.49
C ILE A 52 -7.43 4.85 4.06
N SER A 53 -7.89 5.02 5.31
CA SER A 53 -7.93 6.32 5.96
C SER A 53 -6.54 6.96 6.07
N ARG A 54 -5.52 6.16 6.39
CA ARG A 54 -4.16 6.67 6.58
C ARG A 54 -3.38 6.83 5.27
N SER A 55 -3.59 5.92 4.31
CA SER A 55 -2.87 5.95 3.03
C SER A 55 -3.56 6.83 1.99
N GLY A 56 -4.83 7.12 2.17
CA GLY A 56 -5.64 7.85 1.21
C GLY A 56 -6.53 6.93 0.39
N SER A 57 -7.67 7.48 -0.04
CA SER A 57 -8.63 6.77 -0.88
C SER A 57 -8.46 7.21 -2.33
N TYR A 58 -8.30 6.26 -3.22
CA TYR A 58 -8.05 6.51 -4.65
C TYR A 58 -9.11 5.82 -5.50
N SER A 59 -9.26 6.27 -6.73
CA SER A 59 -9.89 5.46 -7.77
C SER A 59 -8.95 4.30 -8.10
N GLU A 60 -9.49 3.25 -8.75
CA GLU A 60 -8.65 2.12 -9.15
C GLU A 60 -7.49 2.57 -10.05
N ARG A 61 -7.78 3.46 -11.00
CA ARG A 61 -6.78 3.99 -11.92
C ARG A 61 -5.67 4.72 -11.19
N ASP A 62 -6.04 5.61 -10.26
CA ASP A 62 -5.05 6.39 -9.51
C ASP A 62 -4.25 5.52 -8.55
N ALA A 63 -4.88 4.50 -7.96
CA ALA A 63 -4.19 3.54 -7.11
C ALA A 63 -3.17 2.72 -7.90
N GLN A 64 -3.51 2.31 -9.13
CA GLN A 64 -2.57 1.62 -10.02
C GLN A 64 -1.36 2.50 -10.32
N ARG A 65 -1.59 3.77 -10.61
CA ARG A 65 -0.52 4.74 -10.86
C ARG A 65 0.35 4.90 -9.62
N ARG A 66 -0.26 5.04 -8.46
CA ARG A 66 0.45 5.19 -7.19
C ARG A 66 1.31 3.97 -6.89
N LEU A 67 0.78 2.77 -7.11
CA LEU A 67 1.52 1.53 -6.91
C LEU A 67 2.79 1.51 -7.77
N THR A 68 2.66 1.82 -9.05
CA THR A 68 3.80 1.86 -9.97
C THR A 68 4.82 2.92 -9.54
N GLU A 69 4.35 4.07 -9.11
CA GLU A 69 5.20 5.18 -8.68
C GLU A 69 6.04 4.81 -7.45
N VAL A 70 5.41 4.28 -6.40
CA VAL A 70 6.15 3.93 -5.18
C VAL A 70 7.09 2.76 -5.41
N ALA A 71 6.70 1.79 -6.23
CA ALA A 71 7.57 0.67 -6.57
C ALA A 71 8.79 1.14 -7.37
N SER A 72 8.61 2.07 -8.30
CA SER A 72 9.72 2.67 -9.05
C SER A 72 10.67 3.43 -8.14
N GLN A 73 10.15 4.23 -7.25
CA GLN A 73 10.96 5.00 -6.30
C GLN A 73 11.79 4.07 -5.42
N TRP A 74 11.19 2.98 -4.96
CA TRP A 74 11.90 1.99 -4.15
C TRP A 74 13.05 1.34 -4.93
N ARG A 75 12.80 0.97 -6.18
CA ARG A 75 13.85 0.37 -7.03
C ARG A 75 15.00 1.33 -7.27
N GLU A 76 14.71 2.60 -7.56
CA GLU A 76 15.75 3.62 -7.76
C GLU A 76 16.60 3.79 -6.51
N LEU A 77 15.97 3.87 -5.34
CA LEU A 77 16.69 3.99 -4.08
C LEU A 77 17.62 2.81 -3.85
N PHE A 78 17.13 1.61 -4.12
CA PHE A 78 17.90 0.39 -3.96
C PHE A 78 19.08 0.34 -4.91
N GLU A 79 18.92 0.79 -6.14
CA GLU A 79 20.00 0.82 -7.12
C GLU A 79 21.11 1.80 -6.72
N HIS A 80 20.75 2.91 -6.08
CA HIS A 80 21.74 3.91 -5.65
C HIS A 80 22.57 3.46 -4.45
N VAL A 81 22.13 2.45 -3.73
CA VAL A 81 22.82 1.96 -2.52
C VAL A 81 23.95 0.98 -2.86
N ARG A 82 24.03 0.54 -4.09
CA ARG A 82 25.09 -0.38 -4.51
C ARG A 82 26.44 0.28 -4.57
#